data_a7592f467372622412272edb92805e82
#
_entry.id   a7592f467372622412272edb92805e82
#
_cell.length_a   1.000
_cell.length_b   1.000
_cell.length_c   1.000
_cell.angle_alpha   90.00
_cell.angle_beta   90.00
_cell.angle_gamma   90.00
#
_symmetry.space_group_name_H-M   'P 1'
#
loop_
_entity.id
_entity.type
_entity.pdbx_description
1 polymer ?
#
loop_
_entity_poly.entity_id
_entity_poly.type
_entity_poly.pdbx_seq_one_letter_code
_entity_poly.pdbx_strand_id
1 'polypeptide(L)'
;MIFLKLAVFDFNGTIFPKETIPFLIKCWKEFNYSKYRLYKLYVILLPLLIKYRLPSLTTMSKEEMKIKFMERFATMFAGMSQSEIERYFLKVEKEARQHFNLEVISSLEDFKDGEYETVLLSGAFIQLLEVVGNRLEFDKVFGSTILNDSKQEDKSPSVLSGSQKLKVLKENYESKDVDWENSYAYADSIDDLELLEEVGNPVAVKPDQKLLEHAQNRGWAIIN
;
A
#
# COMPACT_ATOMS: atom_id res chain seq x y z
N MET A 1 21.42 0.55 25.40
CA MET A 1 21.02 0.29 24.00
C MET A 1 19.75 1.07 23.77
N ILE A 2 19.69 1.88 22.73
CA ILE A 2 18.44 2.55 22.33
C ILE A 2 17.78 1.59 21.34
N PHE A 3 16.68 0.98 21.74
CA PHE A 3 15.87 0.14 20.86
C PHE A 3 15.04 1.04 19.94
N LEU A 4 14.98 0.68 18.67
CA LEU A 4 14.20 1.41 17.67
C LEU A 4 12.73 1.01 17.76
N LYS A 5 11.83 1.96 17.99
CA LYS A 5 10.39 1.74 17.90
C LYS A 5 9.88 2.12 16.51
N LEU A 6 8.96 1.34 15.97
CA LEU A 6 8.35 1.59 14.67
C LEU A 6 6.88 1.96 14.82
N ALA A 7 6.43 2.91 13.98
CA ALA A 7 5.02 3.16 13.74
C ALA A 7 4.72 2.87 12.26
N VAL A 8 4.13 1.71 11.98
CA VAL A 8 3.93 1.19 10.62
C VAL A 8 2.50 1.43 10.17
N PHE A 9 2.32 2.04 9.01
CA PHE A 9 1.01 2.37 8.46
C PHE A 9 0.82 1.72 7.08
N ASP A 10 -0.28 0.97 6.91
CA ASP A 10 -0.75 0.63 5.58
C ASP A 10 -1.38 1.85 4.88
N PHE A 11 -1.48 1.80 3.56
CA PHE A 11 -2.05 2.88 2.77
C PHE A 11 -3.50 2.61 2.38
N ASN A 12 -3.76 1.50 1.67
CA ASN A 12 -5.08 1.18 1.16
C ASN A 12 -6.03 0.74 2.29
N GLY A 13 -7.22 1.35 2.37
CA GLY A 13 -8.16 1.05 3.46
C GLY A 13 -7.82 1.75 4.79
N THR A 14 -6.55 2.08 5.02
CA THR A 14 -6.03 2.66 6.25
C THR A 14 -5.87 4.18 6.14
N ILE A 15 -4.78 4.70 5.55
CA ILE A 15 -4.61 6.14 5.28
C ILE A 15 -5.57 6.59 4.17
N PHE A 16 -5.68 5.81 3.12
CA PHE A 16 -6.54 6.08 1.97
C PHE A 16 -7.69 5.07 1.90
N PRO A 17 -8.94 5.45 2.23
CA PRO A 17 -10.06 4.53 2.42
C PRO A 17 -10.64 4.00 1.09
N LYS A 18 -9.82 3.85 0.06
CA LYS A 18 -10.22 3.35 -1.26
C LYS A 18 -9.14 2.44 -1.83
N GLU A 19 -9.56 1.60 -2.77
CA GLU A 19 -8.63 0.79 -3.56
C GLU A 19 -7.85 1.66 -4.56
N THR A 20 -6.52 1.53 -4.55
CA THR A 20 -5.62 2.37 -5.36
C THR A 20 -5.85 2.21 -6.86
N ILE A 21 -5.95 0.98 -7.41
CA ILE A 21 -6.03 0.78 -8.88
C ILE A 21 -7.30 1.39 -9.48
N PRO A 22 -8.52 1.17 -8.96
CA PRO A 22 -9.71 1.86 -9.45
C PRO A 22 -9.59 3.38 -9.38
N PHE A 23 -8.98 3.90 -8.33
CA PHE A 23 -8.75 5.33 -8.16
C PHE A 23 -7.76 5.88 -9.20
N LEU A 24 -6.65 5.19 -9.46
CA LEU A 24 -5.70 5.56 -10.51
C LEU A 24 -6.37 5.59 -11.90
N ILE A 25 -7.22 4.60 -12.22
CA ILE A 25 -7.98 4.58 -13.47
C ILE A 25 -8.93 5.79 -13.57
N LYS A 26 -9.59 6.16 -12.46
CA LYS A 26 -10.43 7.36 -12.39
C LYS A 26 -9.60 8.62 -12.69
N CYS A 27 -8.47 8.81 -11.98
CA CYS A 27 -7.56 9.93 -12.18
C CYS A 27 -7.02 10.00 -13.61
N TRP A 28 -6.69 8.86 -14.22
CA TRP A 28 -6.24 8.80 -15.62
C TRP A 28 -7.25 9.43 -16.58
N LYS A 29 -8.54 9.16 -16.36
CA LYS A 29 -9.65 9.76 -17.15
C LYS A 29 -9.80 11.25 -16.89
N GLU A 30 -9.85 11.64 -15.62
CA GLU A 30 -10.10 13.02 -15.19
C GLU A 30 -8.96 13.96 -15.61
N PHE A 31 -7.72 13.48 -15.61
CA PHE A 31 -6.56 14.25 -16.07
C PHE A 31 -6.38 14.24 -17.60
N ASN A 32 -7.32 13.66 -18.34
CA ASN A 32 -7.30 13.57 -19.80
C ASN A 32 -6.04 12.91 -20.38
N TYR A 33 -5.50 11.89 -19.68
CA TYR A 33 -4.45 11.04 -20.25
C TYR A 33 -5.00 10.17 -21.40
N SER A 34 -4.11 9.48 -22.11
CA SER A 34 -4.43 8.72 -23.33
C SER A 34 -5.62 7.77 -23.19
N LYS A 35 -6.72 8.05 -23.89
CA LYS A 35 -7.91 7.18 -23.97
C LYS A 35 -7.60 5.84 -24.62
N TYR A 36 -6.64 5.80 -25.57
CA TYR A 36 -6.21 4.57 -26.22
C TYR A 36 -5.55 3.60 -25.23
N ARG A 37 -4.67 4.10 -24.36
CA ARG A 37 -4.02 3.28 -23.31
C ARG A 37 -5.05 2.74 -22.32
N LEU A 38 -6.03 3.54 -21.97
CA LEU A 38 -7.13 3.14 -21.10
C LEU A 38 -8.00 2.05 -21.74
N TYR A 39 -8.35 2.21 -23.02
CA TYR A 39 -9.09 1.19 -23.76
C TYR A 39 -8.30 -0.13 -23.84
N LYS A 40 -7.01 -0.04 -24.17
CA LYS A 40 -6.11 -1.21 -24.17
C LYS A 40 -6.08 -1.90 -22.81
N LEU A 41 -6.02 -1.13 -21.71
CA LEU A 41 -6.06 -1.69 -20.35
C LEU A 41 -7.35 -2.49 -20.12
N TYR A 42 -8.51 -1.94 -20.48
CA TYR A 42 -9.79 -2.66 -20.30
C TYR A 42 -9.84 -3.97 -21.08
N VAL A 43 -9.35 -3.98 -22.32
CA VAL A 43 -9.28 -5.20 -23.11
C VAL A 43 -8.38 -6.24 -22.44
N ILE A 44 -7.24 -5.81 -21.90
CA ILE A 44 -6.28 -6.70 -21.23
C ILE A 44 -6.81 -7.18 -19.86
N LEU A 45 -7.58 -6.36 -19.15
CA LEU A 45 -8.17 -6.73 -17.86
C LEU A 45 -9.44 -7.60 -17.99
N LEU A 46 -10.15 -7.53 -19.10
CA LEU A 46 -11.42 -8.23 -19.30
C LEU A 46 -11.35 -9.74 -18.96
N PRO A 47 -10.35 -10.52 -19.42
CA PRO A 47 -10.24 -11.93 -19.05
C PRO A 47 -10.01 -12.15 -17.55
N LEU A 48 -9.28 -11.25 -16.88
CA LEU A 48 -9.06 -11.32 -15.43
C LEU A 48 -10.36 -11.02 -14.67
N LEU A 49 -11.11 -10.02 -15.10
CA LEU A 49 -12.40 -9.67 -14.50
C LEU A 49 -13.43 -10.79 -14.64
N ILE A 50 -13.47 -11.46 -15.81
CA ILE A 50 -14.34 -12.62 -16.03
C ILE A 50 -13.96 -13.75 -15.07
N LYS A 51 -12.68 -14.08 -14.96
CA LYS A 51 -12.18 -15.10 -14.04
C LYS A 51 -12.50 -14.77 -12.58
N TYR A 52 -12.36 -13.50 -12.20
CA TYR A 52 -12.66 -13.05 -10.83
C TYR A 52 -14.15 -13.22 -10.49
N ARG A 53 -15.05 -12.95 -11.45
CA ARG A 53 -16.51 -13.09 -11.24
C ARG A 53 -17.01 -14.53 -11.32
N LEU A 54 -16.23 -15.43 -11.91
CA LEU A 54 -16.55 -16.86 -12.05
C LEU A 54 -15.48 -17.72 -11.38
N PRO A 55 -15.52 -17.84 -10.03
CA PRO A 55 -14.51 -18.59 -9.27
C PRO A 55 -14.32 -20.03 -9.73
N SER A 56 -15.36 -20.64 -10.34
CA SER A 56 -15.28 -21.96 -10.95
C SER A 56 -14.33 -22.08 -12.14
N LEU A 57 -13.93 -20.94 -12.73
CA LEU A 57 -13.01 -20.89 -13.89
C LEU A 57 -11.55 -20.60 -13.50
N THR A 58 -11.26 -20.42 -12.23
CA THR A 58 -9.90 -20.07 -11.80
C THR A 58 -9.55 -20.71 -10.45
N THR A 59 -8.32 -21.17 -10.34
CA THR A 59 -7.68 -21.61 -9.09
C THR A 59 -6.79 -20.51 -8.50
N MET A 60 -6.80 -19.29 -9.09
CA MET A 60 -5.94 -18.20 -8.66
C MET A 60 -6.38 -17.64 -7.30
N SER A 61 -5.42 -17.41 -6.42
CA SER A 61 -5.64 -16.70 -5.17
C SER A 61 -6.00 -15.22 -5.41
N LYS A 62 -6.59 -14.56 -4.40
CA LYS A 62 -6.83 -13.09 -4.45
C LYS A 62 -5.52 -12.32 -4.66
N GLU A 63 -4.46 -12.77 -4.01
CA GLU A 63 -3.13 -12.17 -4.08
C GLU A 63 -2.54 -12.26 -5.49
N GLU A 64 -2.52 -13.45 -6.10
CA GLU A 64 -2.09 -13.62 -7.50
C GLU A 64 -2.89 -12.75 -8.46
N MET A 65 -4.18 -12.59 -8.19
CA MET A 65 -5.03 -11.72 -9.01
C MET A 65 -4.64 -10.25 -8.85
N LYS A 66 -4.42 -9.77 -7.61
CA LYS A 66 -3.94 -8.41 -7.33
C LYS A 66 -2.63 -8.13 -8.05
N ILE A 67 -1.66 -9.04 -7.99
CA ILE A 67 -0.39 -8.96 -8.71
C ILE A 67 -0.63 -8.76 -10.21
N LYS A 68 -1.44 -9.62 -10.83
CA LYS A 68 -1.74 -9.52 -12.26
C LYS A 68 -2.47 -8.24 -12.65
N PHE A 69 -3.36 -7.74 -11.79
CA PHE A 69 -3.99 -6.45 -12.01
C PHE A 69 -2.97 -5.31 -12.01
N MET A 70 -2.05 -5.31 -11.06
CA MET A 70 -1.00 -4.29 -10.97
C MET A 70 -0.05 -4.34 -12.18
N GLU A 71 0.41 -5.53 -12.57
CA GLU A 71 1.24 -5.71 -13.76
C GLU A 71 0.54 -5.19 -15.03
N ARG A 72 -0.75 -5.50 -15.20
CA ARG A 72 -1.54 -5.02 -16.35
C ARG A 72 -1.71 -3.51 -16.31
N PHE A 73 -2.00 -2.95 -15.13
CA PHE A 73 -2.11 -1.51 -14.98
C PHE A 73 -0.78 -0.81 -15.29
N ALA A 74 0.35 -1.37 -14.88
CA ALA A 74 1.69 -0.84 -15.17
C ALA A 74 1.94 -0.64 -16.67
N THR A 75 1.32 -1.45 -17.53
CA THR A 75 1.44 -1.28 -19.00
C THR A 75 0.92 0.06 -19.52
N MET A 76 0.09 0.77 -18.74
CA MET A 76 -0.38 2.11 -19.09
C MET A 76 0.74 3.14 -19.15
N PHE A 77 1.82 2.91 -18.41
CA PHE A 77 2.97 3.82 -18.32
C PHE A 77 4.05 3.50 -19.36
N ALA A 78 3.90 2.43 -20.13
CA ALA A 78 4.90 2.02 -21.15
C ALA A 78 5.23 3.17 -22.11
N GLY A 79 6.53 3.51 -22.24
CA GLY A 79 7.02 4.60 -23.10
C GLY A 79 6.75 6.01 -22.55
N MET A 80 6.29 6.16 -21.31
CA MET A 80 6.33 7.44 -20.61
C MET A 80 7.72 7.65 -20.00
N SER A 81 8.17 8.89 -19.99
CA SER A 81 9.38 9.27 -19.27
C SER A 81 9.15 9.22 -17.76
N GLN A 82 10.23 9.08 -17.00
CA GLN A 82 10.17 9.14 -15.52
C GLN A 82 9.45 10.39 -15.02
N SER A 83 9.76 11.55 -15.60
CA SER A 83 9.12 12.82 -15.22
C SER A 83 7.62 12.89 -15.55
N GLU A 84 7.14 12.17 -16.56
CA GLU A 84 5.71 12.07 -16.86
C GLU A 84 5.00 11.16 -15.84
N ILE A 85 5.64 10.08 -15.43
CA ILE A 85 5.13 9.16 -14.40
C ILE A 85 5.06 9.88 -13.05
N GLU A 86 6.13 10.56 -12.63
CA GLU A 86 6.18 11.36 -11.42
C GLU A 86 5.09 12.44 -11.41
N ARG A 87 4.92 13.17 -12.51
CA ARG A 87 3.87 14.19 -12.65
C ARG A 87 2.47 13.60 -12.54
N TYR A 88 2.26 12.39 -13.06
CA TYR A 88 1.00 11.68 -12.90
C TYR A 88 0.72 11.39 -11.42
N PHE A 89 1.67 10.79 -10.69
CA PHE A 89 1.49 10.43 -9.29
C PHE A 89 1.39 11.65 -8.36
N LEU A 90 2.07 12.76 -8.67
CA LEU A 90 1.87 14.04 -7.97
C LEU A 90 0.43 14.57 -8.09
N LYS A 91 -0.19 14.45 -9.28
CA LYS A 91 -1.60 14.82 -9.45
C LYS A 91 -2.52 13.84 -8.72
N VAL A 92 -2.20 12.54 -8.76
CA VAL A 92 -2.98 11.52 -8.06
C VAL A 92 -2.96 11.75 -6.56
N GLU A 93 -1.80 12.05 -5.97
CA GLU A 93 -1.71 12.37 -4.54
C GLU A 93 -2.58 13.56 -4.18
N LYS A 94 -2.55 14.64 -4.97
CA LYS A 94 -3.37 15.83 -4.74
C LYS A 94 -4.86 15.53 -4.66
N GLU A 95 -5.36 14.58 -5.47
CA GLU A 95 -6.75 14.11 -5.41
C GLU A 95 -6.96 13.12 -4.25
N ALA A 96 -6.01 12.22 -4.00
CA ALA A 96 -6.11 11.20 -2.96
C ALA A 96 -6.19 11.79 -1.56
N ARG A 97 -5.38 12.81 -1.25
CA ARG A 97 -5.31 13.43 0.08
C ARG A 97 -6.62 14.06 0.56
N GLN A 98 -7.52 14.42 -0.36
CA GLN A 98 -8.86 14.93 0.00
C GLN A 98 -9.73 13.85 0.65
N HIS A 99 -9.30 12.61 0.57
CA HIS A 99 -9.99 11.44 1.10
C HIS A 99 -9.25 10.76 2.24
N PHE A 100 -8.08 11.25 2.65
CA PHE A 100 -7.31 10.62 3.71
C PHE A 100 -8.11 10.53 5.00
N ASN A 101 -7.91 9.43 5.73
CA ASN A 101 -8.50 9.22 7.04
C ASN A 101 -7.83 10.14 8.05
N LEU A 102 -8.54 11.19 8.46
CA LEU A 102 -7.99 12.23 9.34
C LEU A 102 -7.62 11.71 10.72
N GLU A 103 -8.29 10.67 11.22
CA GLU A 103 -7.97 10.05 12.51
C GLU A 103 -6.63 9.33 12.44
N VAL A 104 -6.38 8.58 11.34
CA VAL A 104 -5.08 7.92 11.11
C VAL A 104 -3.96 8.95 10.88
N ILE A 105 -4.25 10.05 10.16
CA ILE A 105 -3.28 11.15 10.00
C ILE A 105 -2.97 11.80 11.35
N SER A 106 -3.97 12.02 12.20
CA SER A 106 -3.73 12.54 13.57
C SER A 106 -2.84 11.60 14.38
N SER A 107 -3.10 10.28 14.31
CA SER A 107 -2.23 9.29 14.98
C SER A 107 -0.79 9.30 14.42
N LEU A 108 -0.61 9.52 13.11
CA LEU A 108 0.74 9.65 12.52
C LEU A 108 1.50 10.86 13.10
N GLU A 109 0.81 12.00 13.30
CA GLU A 109 1.44 13.20 13.87
C GLU A 109 1.96 12.95 15.29
N ASP A 110 1.27 12.12 16.09
CA ASP A 110 1.69 11.77 17.46
C ASP A 110 3.04 11.01 17.50
N PHE A 111 3.45 10.39 16.40
CA PHE A 111 4.72 9.66 16.30
C PHE A 111 5.90 10.50 15.76
N LYS A 112 5.65 11.72 15.28
CA LYS A 112 6.71 12.56 14.68
C LYS A 112 7.68 13.18 15.68
N ASP A 113 7.42 13.12 16.98
CA ASP A 113 8.26 13.71 18.01
C ASP A 113 9.58 12.95 18.29
N GLY A 114 9.97 12.01 17.41
CA GLY A 114 11.33 11.46 17.34
C GLY A 114 11.61 10.20 18.15
N GLU A 115 10.63 9.63 18.86
CA GLU A 115 10.80 8.33 19.52
C GLU A 115 10.55 7.13 18.59
N TYR A 116 9.82 7.35 17.49
CA TYR A 116 9.42 6.32 16.55
C TYR A 116 9.97 6.61 15.14
N GLU A 117 10.40 5.59 14.43
CA GLU A 117 10.60 5.67 12.99
C GLU A 117 9.26 5.35 12.31
N THR A 118 8.72 6.31 11.57
CA THR A 118 7.43 6.18 10.89
C THR A 118 7.60 5.50 9.54
N VAL A 119 6.79 4.47 9.27
CA VAL A 119 6.93 3.63 8.08
C VAL A 119 5.61 3.55 7.32
N LEU A 120 5.62 3.95 6.06
CA LEU A 120 4.52 3.71 5.11
C LEU A 120 4.80 2.40 4.36
N LEU A 121 3.96 1.38 4.54
CA LEU A 121 4.19 0.03 4.03
C LEU A 121 2.93 -0.50 3.34
N SER A 122 2.91 -0.54 2.02
CA SER A 122 1.70 -0.93 1.28
C SER A 122 2.00 -1.67 -0.02
N GLY A 123 1.04 -2.50 -0.44
CA GLY A 123 1.06 -3.11 -1.75
C GLY A 123 0.77 -2.18 -2.93
N ALA A 124 0.61 -0.87 -2.72
CA ALA A 124 0.44 0.12 -3.78
C ALA A 124 1.76 0.38 -4.53
N PHE A 125 1.70 1.12 -5.65
CA PHE A 125 2.89 1.50 -6.42
C PHE A 125 3.82 2.39 -5.60
N ILE A 126 5.11 2.05 -5.56
CA ILE A 126 6.12 2.80 -4.80
C ILE A 126 6.13 4.28 -5.20
N GLN A 127 5.96 4.61 -6.49
CA GLN A 127 5.94 5.98 -6.99
C GLN A 127 4.81 6.83 -6.37
N LEU A 128 3.64 6.24 -6.11
CA LEU A 128 2.57 6.92 -5.39
C LEU A 128 2.92 7.06 -3.91
N LEU A 129 3.41 5.99 -3.31
CA LEU A 129 3.72 5.96 -1.87
C LEU A 129 4.86 6.90 -1.51
N GLU A 130 5.88 7.07 -2.37
CA GLU A 130 6.94 8.07 -2.18
C GLU A 130 6.40 9.50 -2.19
N VAL A 131 5.46 9.82 -3.09
CA VAL A 131 4.83 11.15 -3.11
C VAL A 131 4.00 11.38 -1.84
N VAL A 132 3.24 10.38 -1.41
CA VAL A 132 2.44 10.43 -0.16
C VAL A 132 3.36 10.49 1.06
N GLY A 133 4.37 9.63 1.11
CA GLY A 133 5.33 9.54 2.21
C GLY A 133 6.10 10.84 2.41
N ASN A 134 6.59 11.44 1.33
CA ASN A 134 7.24 12.76 1.38
C ASN A 134 6.27 13.86 1.85
N ARG A 135 4.99 13.79 1.45
CA ARG A 135 3.98 14.78 1.87
C ARG A 135 3.62 14.66 3.33
N LEU A 136 3.50 13.42 3.83
CA LEU A 136 3.16 13.12 5.22
C LEU A 136 4.38 12.98 6.13
N GLU A 137 5.58 13.20 5.58
CA GLU A 137 6.87 13.18 6.29
C GLU A 137 7.19 11.84 6.96
N PHE A 138 6.86 10.72 6.28
CA PHE A 138 7.30 9.40 6.71
C PHE A 138 8.82 9.23 6.57
N ASP A 139 9.44 8.58 7.57
CA ASP A 139 10.89 8.30 7.56
C ASP A 139 11.24 7.22 6.53
N LYS A 140 10.37 6.22 6.32
CA LYS A 140 10.57 5.13 5.37
C LYS A 140 9.30 4.83 4.58
N VAL A 141 9.51 4.42 3.34
CA VAL A 141 8.41 4.04 2.43
C VAL A 141 8.76 2.73 1.73
N PHE A 142 7.84 1.76 1.80
CA PHE A 142 7.94 0.49 1.10
C PHE A 142 6.69 0.23 0.26
N GLY A 143 6.86 -0.19 -0.98
CA GLY A 143 5.78 -0.41 -1.92
C GLY A 143 6.13 -1.37 -3.04
N SER A 144 5.17 -1.60 -3.94
CA SER A 144 5.37 -2.46 -5.09
C SER A 144 6.18 -1.77 -6.20
N THR A 145 7.24 -2.43 -6.67
CA THR A 145 8.20 -1.93 -7.67
C THR A 145 7.96 -2.57 -9.04
N ILE A 146 6.80 -2.33 -9.66
CA ILE A 146 6.46 -2.90 -10.97
C ILE A 146 6.86 -1.97 -12.11
N LEU A 147 6.89 -0.67 -11.88
CA LEU A 147 7.33 0.32 -12.86
C LEU A 147 8.85 0.38 -12.80
N ASN A 148 9.50 0.08 -13.93
CA ASN A 148 10.96 0.16 -14.03
C ASN A 148 11.41 1.57 -13.64
N ASP A 149 12.07 1.66 -12.50
CA ASP A 149 12.78 2.86 -12.07
C ASP A 149 14.25 2.68 -12.48
N SER A 150 14.75 3.57 -13.33
CA SER A 150 16.16 3.60 -13.75
C SER A 150 17.14 3.78 -12.58
N LYS A 151 16.63 4.07 -11.38
CA LYS A 151 17.41 4.17 -10.14
C LYS A 151 17.55 2.83 -9.38
N GLN A 152 16.84 1.78 -9.81
CA GLN A 152 16.83 0.47 -9.17
C GLN A 152 17.12 -0.64 -10.21
N GLU A 153 18.23 -0.50 -10.95
CA GLU A 153 18.62 -1.44 -12.02
C GLU A 153 18.77 -2.90 -11.58
N ASP A 154 18.93 -3.16 -10.27
CA ASP A 154 19.19 -4.51 -9.72
C ASP A 154 17.97 -5.20 -9.06
N LYS A 155 16.80 -4.58 -9.02
CA LYS A 155 15.62 -5.21 -8.41
C LYS A 155 14.61 -5.66 -9.45
N SER A 156 14.36 -6.97 -9.49
CA SER A 156 13.24 -7.54 -10.26
C SER A 156 11.92 -6.88 -9.84
N PRO A 157 10.98 -6.63 -10.77
CA PRO A 157 9.67 -6.13 -10.43
C PRO A 157 9.03 -6.99 -9.34
N SER A 158 8.64 -6.40 -8.23
CA SER A 158 8.01 -7.11 -7.13
C SER A 158 6.72 -6.42 -6.70
N VAL A 159 5.69 -7.22 -6.46
CA VAL A 159 4.45 -6.76 -5.84
C VAL A 159 4.52 -7.13 -4.37
N LEU A 160 4.39 -6.11 -3.53
CA LEU A 160 4.34 -6.30 -2.10
C LEU A 160 2.91 -6.71 -1.70
N SER A 161 2.76 -7.91 -1.15
CA SER A 161 1.49 -8.40 -0.60
C SER A 161 1.46 -8.33 0.92
N GLY A 162 0.28 -8.50 1.52
CA GLY A 162 0.12 -8.50 2.97
C GLY A 162 1.04 -9.48 3.67
N SER A 163 1.08 -10.73 3.20
CA SER A 163 1.95 -11.80 3.75
C SER A 163 3.46 -11.51 3.64
N GLN A 164 3.87 -10.58 2.79
CA GLN A 164 5.28 -10.21 2.61
C GLN A 164 5.68 -8.97 3.40
N LYS A 165 4.72 -8.20 3.93
CA LYS A 165 4.98 -6.92 4.60
C LYS A 165 5.94 -7.09 5.80
N LEU A 166 5.64 -8.03 6.69
CA LEU A 166 6.48 -8.29 7.86
C LEU A 166 7.90 -8.74 7.45
N LYS A 167 8.00 -9.60 6.42
CA LYS A 167 9.30 -10.05 5.90
C LYS A 167 10.13 -8.88 5.40
N VAL A 168 9.53 -7.99 4.60
CA VAL A 168 10.22 -6.79 4.07
C VAL A 168 10.70 -5.89 5.21
N LEU A 169 9.91 -5.70 6.26
CA LEU A 169 10.36 -4.95 7.44
C LEU A 169 11.53 -5.65 8.12
N LYS A 170 11.42 -6.93 8.45
CA LYS A 170 12.49 -7.68 9.14
C LYS A 170 13.80 -7.64 8.35
N GLU A 171 13.76 -7.80 7.03
CA GLU A 171 14.94 -7.70 6.17
C GLU A 171 15.59 -6.31 6.16
N ASN A 172 14.77 -5.25 6.13
CA ASN A 172 15.27 -3.86 6.11
C ASN A 172 15.74 -3.37 7.48
N TYR A 173 15.34 -4.04 8.55
CA TYR A 173 15.71 -3.71 9.93
C TYR A 173 16.57 -4.78 10.59
N GLU A 174 17.12 -5.75 9.84
CA GLU A 174 17.94 -6.86 10.36
C GLU A 174 19.14 -6.40 11.19
N SER A 175 19.75 -5.26 10.84
CA SER A 175 20.89 -4.69 11.56
C SER A 175 20.51 -3.79 12.74
N LYS A 176 19.21 -3.61 13.02
CA LYS A 176 18.70 -2.75 14.08
C LYS A 176 17.95 -3.58 15.13
N ASP A 177 18.17 -3.24 16.40
CA ASP A 177 17.38 -3.82 17.50
C ASP A 177 16.02 -3.13 17.55
N VAL A 178 15.00 -3.73 16.91
CA VAL A 178 13.63 -3.21 16.90
C VAL A 178 12.88 -3.66 18.15
N ASP A 179 12.29 -2.70 18.85
CA ASP A 179 11.36 -2.93 19.97
C ASP A 179 9.95 -3.16 19.44
N TRP A 180 9.67 -4.39 19.01
CA TRP A 180 8.37 -4.77 18.49
C TRP A 180 7.24 -4.65 19.53
N GLU A 181 7.53 -4.90 20.81
CA GLU A 181 6.55 -4.82 21.89
C GLU A 181 6.01 -3.39 22.11
N ASN A 182 6.86 -2.39 21.90
CA ASN A 182 6.46 -0.98 21.98
C ASN A 182 6.20 -0.33 20.61
N SER A 183 6.22 -1.11 19.51
CA SER A 183 5.91 -0.65 18.17
C SER A 183 4.41 -0.70 17.87
N TYR A 184 3.99 0.07 16.85
CA TYR A 184 2.61 0.18 16.38
C TYR A 184 2.49 -0.29 14.94
N ALA A 185 1.32 -0.87 14.59
CA ALA A 185 0.95 -1.15 13.20
C ALA A 185 -0.54 -0.84 12.97
N TYR A 186 -0.82 -0.13 11.88
CA TYR A 186 -2.16 0.29 11.46
C TYR A 186 -2.51 -0.39 10.13
N ALA A 187 -3.59 -1.17 10.09
CA ALA A 187 -4.06 -1.84 8.87
C ALA A 187 -5.56 -2.10 8.90
N ASP A 188 -6.16 -2.33 7.70
CA ASP A 188 -7.59 -2.54 7.51
C ASP A 188 -7.95 -3.99 7.17
N SER A 189 -6.99 -4.83 6.80
CA SER A 189 -7.23 -6.16 6.26
C SER A 189 -6.59 -7.29 7.05
N ILE A 190 -7.28 -8.43 7.09
CA ILE A 190 -6.73 -9.68 7.64
C ILE A 190 -5.44 -10.13 6.92
N ASP A 191 -5.21 -9.65 5.69
CA ASP A 191 -3.99 -9.96 4.94
C ASP A 191 -2.73 -9.41 5.63
N ASP A 192 -2.87 -8.44 6.54
CA ASP A 192 -1.81 -7.83 7.34
C ASP A 192 -1.67 -8.43 8.75
N LEU A 193 -2.36 -9.54 9.02
CA LEU A 193 -2.42 -10.14 10.36
C LEU A 193 -1.04 -10.43 10.95
N GLU A 194 -0.11 -10.99 10.16
CA GLU A 194 1.24 -11.32 10.65
C GLU A 194 1.98 -10.07 11.14
N LEU A 195 1.81 -8.93 10.47
CA LEU A 195 2.38 -7.65 10.88
C LEU A 195 1.72 -7.13 12.16
N LEU A 196 0.38 -7.21 12.24
CA LEU A 196 -0.38 -6.72 13.40
C LEU A 196 -0.11 -7.58 14.65
N GLU A 197 0.12 -8.88 14.51
CA GLU A 197 0.48 -9.77 15.63
C GLU A 197 1.95 -9.62 16.07
N GLU A 198 2.83 -9.12 15.22
CA GLU A 198 4.24 -8.89 15.57
C GLU A 198 4.43 -7.71 16.53
N VAL A 199 3.60 -6.68 16.43
CA VAL A 199 3.73 -5.48 17.25
C VAL A 199 2.92 -5.58 18.54
N GLY A 200 3.37 -4.90 19.60
CA GLY A 200 2.62 -4.87 20.87
C GLY A 200 1.41 -3.94 20.85
N ASN A 201 1.32 -3.01 19.87
CA ASN A 201 0.22 -2.05 19.75
C ASN A 201 -0.45 -2.08 18.37
N PRO A 202 -1.16 -3.17 18.03
CA PRO A 202 -1.90 -3.25 16.76
C PRO A 202 -3.16 -2.39 16.78
N VAL A 203 -3.43 -1.71 15.66
CA VAL A 203 -4.61 -0.87 15.45
C VAL A 203 -5.33 -1.30 14.17
N ALA A 204 -6.55 -1.81 14.31
CA ALA A 204 -7.40 -2.19 13.20
C ALA A 204 -8.19 -0.96 12.71
N VAL A 205 -7.96 -0.51 11.48
CA VAL A 205 -8.58 0.69 10.91
C VAL A 205 -9.67 0.27 9.92
N LYS A 206 -10.94 0.62 10.21
CA LYS A 206 -12.10 0.22 9.37
C LYS A 206 -11.99 -1.22 8.87
N PRO A 207 -11.72 -2.17 9.77
CA PRO A 207 -11.27 -3.51 9.43
C PRO A 207 -12.28 -4.29 8.60
N ASP A 208 -11.78 -5.16 7.71
CA ASP A 208 -12.61 -6.19 7.12
C ASP A 208 -13.21 -7.11 8.21
N GLN A 209 -14.27 -7.88 7.87
CA GLN A 209 -15.00 -8.68 8.85
C GLN A 209 -14.11 -9.66 9.64
N LYS A 210 -13.12 -10.26 8.99
CA LYS A 210 -12.21 -11.24 9.63
C LYS A 210 -11.25 -10.55 10.60
N LEU A 211 -10.69 -9.41 10.18
CA LEU A 211 -9.82 -8.63 11.05
C LEU A 211 -10.59 -8.04 12.23
N LEU A 212 -11.84 -7.59 12.00
CA LEU A 212 -12.72 -7.08 13.07
C LEU A 212 -12.95 -8.13 14.16
N GLU A 213 -13.34 -9.34 13.76
CA GLU A 213 -13.54 -10.47 14.70
C GLU A 213 -12.26 -10.79 15.47
N HIS A 214 -11.11 -10.81 14.78
CA HIS A 214 -9.81 -11.07 15.40
C HIS A 214 -9.44 -9.97 16.39
N ALA A 215 -9.53 -8.69 16.00
CA ALA A 215 -9.22 -7.53 16.83
C ALA A 215 -10.08 -7.48 18.10
N GLN A 216 -11.39 -7.74 17.98
CA GLN A 216 -12.31 -7.79 19.13
C GLN A 216 -11.91 -8.92 20.10
N ASN A 217 -11.58 -10.12 19.59
CA ASN A 217 -11.20 -11.25 20.43
C ASN A 217 -9.87 -11.01 21.17
N ARG A 218 -8.97 -10.22 20.58
CA ARG A 218 -7.65 -9.89 21.13
C ARG A 218 -7.65 -8.58 21.94
N GLY A 219 -8.74 -7.83 21.95
CA GLY A 219 -8.82 -6.51 22.63
C GLY A 219 -7.96 -5.43 21.96
N TRP A 220 -7.74 -5.53 20.64
CA TRP A 220 -6.98 -4.53 19.87
C TRP A 220 -7.73 -3.21 19.75
N ALA A 221 -6.99 -2.11 19.57
CA ALA A 221 -7.57 -0.83 19.24
C ALA A 221 -8.25 -0.86 17.85
N ILE A 222 -9.42 -0.22 17.73
CA ILE A 222 -10.21 -0.18 16.50
C ILE A 222 -10.55 1.29 16.20
N ILE A 223 -10.19 1.75 15.00
CA ILE A 223 -10.62 3.02 14.39
C ILE A 223 -11.71 2.71 13.35
N ASN A 224 -12.92 3.37 13.48
CA ASN A 224 -14.09 3.14 12.61
C ASN A 224 -14.29 4.23 11.56
#